data_dd64b36a996d80921e238a1bb8fb979c
#
_entry.id   dd64b36a996d80921e238a1bb8fb979c
#
_cell.length_a   1.000
_cell.length_b   1.000
_cell.length_c   1.000
_cell.angle_alpha   90.00
_cell.angle_beta   90.00
_cell.angle_gamma   90.00
#
_symmetry.space_group_name_H-M   'P 1'
#
loop_
_entity.id
_entity.type
_entity.pdbx_description
1 polymer ?
#
loop_
_entity_poly.entity_id
_entity_poly.type
_entity_poly.pdbx_seq_one_letter_code
_entity_poly.pdbx_strand_id
1 'polypeptide(L)'
;GHGVAHIGGVHEAPNGFRWRIVPERNDSCVLEEGMITTDEPGIYVEGSHGIRTENELLCVKGNANEYGQFMHFEALTMAPIDLDAVLPENMTAAEKKYLNDYHALVREKLSPYFDEEESRWLAHVTRAI
;
A
#
# COMPACT_ATOMS: atom_id res chain seq x y z
N GLY A 1 6.78 5.03 6.26
CA GLY A 1 6.09 3.82 6.72
C GLY A 1 6.74 3.22 7.95
N HIS A 2 6.08 2.31 8.60
CA HIS A 2 6.49 1.67 9.85
C HIS A 2 6.03 0.21 9.89
N GLY A 3 6.61 -0.59 10.79
CA GLY A 3 6.16 -1.94 11.07
C GLY A 3 4.77 -1.96 11.72
N VAL A 4 4.07 -3.06 11.54
CA VAL A 4 2.74 -3.31 12.12
C VAL A 4 2.76 -4.62 12.90
N ALA A 5 2.21 -4.62 14.11
CA ALA A 5 2.14 -5.79 14.97
C ALA A 5 0.71 -6.04 15.48
N HIS A 6 0.44 -7.29 15.88
CA HIS A 6 -0.87 -7.68 16.42
C HIS A 6 -1.23 -6.95 17.71
N ILE A 7 -0.25 -6.77 18.62
CA ILE A 7 -0.41 -6.02 19.87
C ILE A 7 0.80 -5.08 19.98
N GLY A 8 0.57 -3.79 19.85
CA GLY A 8 1.66 -2.83 19.88
C GLY A 8 1.18 -1.39 19.72
N GLY A 9 2.13 -0.48 19.65
CA GLY A 9 1.87 0.93 19.33
C GLY A 9 1.69 1.15 17.82
N VAL A 10 1.40 2.40 17.46
CA VAL A 10 1.18 2.77 16.04
C VAL A 10 2.46 2.63 15.21
N HIS A 11 3.63 2.82 15.82
CA HIS A 11 4.91 2.79 15.12
C HIS A 11 5.76 1.65 15.65
N GLU A 12 5.55 0.47 15.11
CA GLU A 12 6.28 -0.72 15.52
C GLU A 12 7.64 -0.84 14.81
N ALA A 13 8.65 -1.27 15.58
CA ALA A 13 9.94 -1.70 15.07
C ALA A 13 9.88 -3.21 14.74
N PRO A 14 10.83 -3.78 13.98
CA PRO A 14 12.11 -3.18 13.60
C PRO A 14 12.16 -2.54 12.20
N ASN A 15 11.09 -2.57 11.43
CA ASN A 15 11.09 -2.16 10.03
C ASN A 15 10.41 -0.81 9.81
N GLY A 16 10.83 -0.13 8.75
CA GLY A 16 10.21 1.11 8.32
C GLY A 16 10.68 1.55 6.95
N PHE A 17 9.81 2.25 6.22
CA PHE A 17 10.14 2.90 4.95
C PHE A 17 10.31 4.38 5.16
N ARG A 18 11.47 4.91 4.74
CA ARG A 18 11.71 6.35 4.76
C ARG A 18 12.86 6.72 3.83
N TRP A 19 12.81 7.94 3.35
CA TRP A 19 13.82 8.48 2.45
C TRP A 19 15.11 8.95 3.16
N ARG A 20 15.12 8.94 4.50
CA ARG A 20 16.28 9.34 5.31
C ARG A 20 16.47 8.39 6.49
N ILE A 21 17.71 8.28 6.95
CA ILE A 21 18.02 7.56 8.18
C ILE A 21 17.68 8.43 9.38
N VAL A 22 16.96 7.86 10.35
CA VAL A 22 16.64 8.48 11.65
C VAL A 22 17.18 7.56 12.73
N PRO A 23 18.42 7.80 13.21
CA PRO A 23 19.13 6.87 14.11
C PRO A 23 18.36 6.55 15.40
N GLU A 24 17.63 7.52 15.93
CA GLU A 24 16.88 7.40 17.17
C GLU A 24 15.72 6.39 17.07
N ARG A 25 15.24 6.11 15.87
CA ARG A 25 14.14 5.17 15.65
C ARG A 25 14.59 3.72 15.56
N ASN A 26 15.84 3.49 15.13
CA ASN A 26 16.41 2.15 14.94
C ASN A 26 15.52 1.19 14.16
N ASP A 27 14.84 1.71 13.12
CA ASP A 27 13.86 1.00 12.31
C ASP A 27 14.37 0.61 10.91
N SER A 28 15.68 0.64 10.72
CA SER A 28 16.34 0.16 9.50
C SER A 28 16.81 -1.28 9.73
N CYS A 29 16.00 -2.22 9.29
CA CYS A 29 16.35 -3.64 9.33
C CYS A 29 16.34 -4.27 7.93
N VAL A 30 16.95 -5.44 7.81
CA VAL A 30 16.77 -6.29 6.63
C VAL A 30 15.34 -6.84 6.69
N LEU A 31 14.60 -6.66 5.60
CA LEU A 31 13.24 -7.19 5.51
C LEU A 31 13.27 -8.71 5.38
N GLU A 32 12.42 -9.38 6.13
CA GLU A 32 12.26 -10.82 6.14
C GLU A 32 10.83 -11.21 5.76
N GLU A 33 10.67 -12.45 5.29
CA GLU A 33 9.35 -13.01 4.99
C GLU A 33 8.42 -12.93 6.21
N GLY A 34 7.20 -12.48 5.97
CA GLY A 34 6.17 -12.32 7.00
C GLY A 34 6.17 -10.98 7.71
N MET A 35 7.15 -10.11 7.46
CA MET A 35 7.11 -8.75 7.99
C MET A 35 6.01 -7.93 7.30
N ILE A 36 5.24 -7.20 8.12
CA ILE A 36 4.24 -6.25 7.66
C ILE A 36 4.78 -4.85 7.88
N THR A 37 4.61 -3.99 6.89
CA THR A 37 4.99 -2.57 6.97
C THR A 37 4.00 -1.72 6.18
N THR A 38 3.81 -0.47 6.61
CA THR A 38 3.03 0.49 5.84
C THR A 38 3.88 1.13 4.75
N ASP A 39 3.28 1.38 3.59
CA ASP A 39 3.78 2.27 2.55
C ASP A 39 2.83 3.46 2.47
N GLU A 40 3.29 4.61 2.95
CA GLU A 40 2.44 5.77 3.24
C GLU A 40 3.05 7.10 2.77
N PRO A 41 3.41 7.23 1.49
CA PRO A 41 3.90 8.49 0.96
C PRO A 41 2.82 9.58 1.09
N GLY A 42 3.24 10.79 1.46
CA GLY A 42 2.33 11.91 1.63
C GLY A 42 2.97 13.26 1.30
N ILE A 43 2.13 14.18 0.87
CA ILE A 43 2.47 15.58 0.62
C ILE A 43 1.61 16.44 1.53
N TYR A 44 2.24 17.39 2.21
CA TYR A 44 1.58 18.29 3.16
C TYR A 44 1.99 19.72 2.87
N VAL A 45 0.99 20.57 2.56
CA VAL A 45 1.19 21.98 2.22
C VAL A 45 0.60 22.83 3.35
N GLU A 46 1.47 23.55 4.06
CA GLU A 46 1.07 24.37 5.20
C GLU A 46 -0.02 25.38 4.82
N GLY A 47 -1.07 25.45 5.63
CA GLY A 47 -2.22 26.34 5.43
C GLY A 47 -3.11 25.97 4.23
N SER A 48 -2.90 24.84 3.59
CA SER A 48 -3.67 24.38 2.43
C SER A 48 -4.24 22.98 2.63
N HIS A 49 -3.47 21.93 2.36
CA HIS A 49 -3.97 20.55 2.38
C HIS A 49 -2.85 19.54 2.63
N GLY A 50 -3.26 18.32 2.96
CA GLY A 50 -2.38 17.15 2.97
C GLY A 50 -3.07 15.97 2.27
N ILE A 51 -2.29 15.17 1.56
CA ILE A 51 -2.74 13.94 0.91
C ILE A 51 -1.75 12.85 1.26
N ARG A 52 -2.24 11.71 1.74
CA ARG A 52 -1.47 10.48 1.94
C ARG A 52 -2.21 9.32 1.29
N THR A 53 -1.48 8.51 0.54
CA THR A 53 -1.95 7.21 0.06
C THR A 53 -1.23 6.14 0.85
N GLU A 54 -1.97 5.19 1.44
CA GLU A 54 -1.38 4.24 2.37
C GLU A 54 -1.93 2.84 2.17
N ASN A 55 -1.03 1.87 2.10
CA ASN A 55 -1.34 0.44 2.16
C ASN A 55 -0.43 -0.25 3.17
N GLU A 56 -0.96 -1.26 3.85
CA GLU A 56 -0.16 -2.27 4.54
C GLU A 56 0.34 -3.29 3.53
N LEU A 57 1.62 -3.63 3.64
CA LEU A 57 2.33 -4.52 2.74
C LEU A 57 2.91 -5.70 3.51
N LEU A 58 2.69 -6.90 2.99
CA LEU A 58 3.33 -8.14 3.46
C LEU A 58 4.59 -8.41 2.63
N CYS A 59 5.72 -8.60 3.29
CA CYS A 59 6.96 -9.01 2.66
C CYS A 59 6.92 -10.53 2.40
N VAL A 60 7.06 -10.94 1.15
CA VAL A 60 7.04 -12.34 0.72
C VAL A 60 8.26 -12.70 -0.12
N LYS A 61 8.65 -13.99 -0.09
CA LYS A 61 9.73 -14.51 -0.93
C LYS A 61 9.29 -14.58 -2.39
N GLY A 62 10.15 -14.10 -3.26
CA GLY A 62 10.09 -14.29 -4.71
C GLY A 62 11.06 -15.38 -5.18
N ASN A 63 11.57 -15.20 -6.39
CA ASN A 63 12.54 -16.13 -6.97
C ASN A 63 13.89 -16.07 -6.26
N ALA A 64 14.56 -17.21 -6.17
CA ALA A 64 15.96 -17.30 -5.75
C ALA A 64 16.85 -17.60 -6.97
N ASN A 65 18.04 -17.00 -7.00
CA ASN A 65 19.06 -17.28 -8.03
C ASN A 65 20.47 -17.10 -7.43
N GLU A 66 21.49 -17.05 -8.29
CA GLU A 66 22.90 -16.91 -7.89
C GLU A 66 23.22 -15.62 -7.13
N TYR A 67 22.37 -14.58 -7.25
CA TYR A 67 22.52 -13.31 -6.54
C TYR A 67 21.81 -13.30 -5.18
N GLY A 68 20.98 -14.29 -4.89
CA GLY A 68 20.30 -14.44 -3.60
C GLY A 68 18.80 -14.69 -3.70
N GLN A 69 18.14 -14.54 -2.56
CA GLN A 69 16.68 -14.61 -2.42
C GLN A 69 16.09 -13.22 -2.66
N PHE A 70 15.31 -13.09 -3.73
CA PHE A 70 14.56 -11.85 -3.98
C PHE A 70 13.27 -11.85 -3.17
N MET A 71 12.86 -10.65 -2.78
CA MET A 71 11.62 -10.40 -2.04
C MET A 71 10.72 -9.47 -2.86
N HIS A 72 9.42 -9.53 -2.59
CA HIS A 72 8.44 -8.57 -3.09
C HIS A 72 7.39 -8.30 -2.03
N PHE A 73 6.49 -7.36 -2.30
CA PHE A 73 5.40 -7.02 -1.40
C PHE A 73 4.04 -7.36 -2.00
N GLU A 74 3.16 -7.85 -1.14
CA GLU A 74 1.74 -8.04 -1.43
C GLU A 74 0.92 -7.07 -0.59
N ALA A 75 -0.06 -6.40 -1.19
CA ALA A 75 -0.94 -5.51 -0.46
C ALA A 75 -1.90 -6.30 0.43
N LEU A 76 -1.95 -5.94 1.71
CA LEU A 76 -2.92 -6.46 2.69
C LEU A 76 -4.17 -5.60 2.78
N THR A 77 -4.03 -4.29 2.61
CA THR A 77 -5.15 -3.34 2.63
C THR A 77 -6.10 -3.61 1.46
N MET A 78 -7.37 -3.83 1.77
CA MET A 78 -8.42 -4.02 0.77
C MET A 78 -9.40 -2.85 0.84
N ALA A 79 -8.92 -1.65 0.48
CA ALA A 79 -9.70 -0.42 0.43
C ALA A 79 -9.45 0.30 -0.90
N PRO A 80 -10.49 0.86 -1.56
CA PRO A 80 -10.29 1.64 -2.76
C PRO A 80 -9.43 2.87 -2.50
N ILE A 81 -8.52 3.17 -3.43
CA ILE A 81 -7.83 4.46 -3.48
C ILE A 81 -8.77 5.48 -4.11
N ASP A 82 -8.89 6.65 -3.49
CA ASP A 82 -9.76 7.72 -3.97
C ASP A 82 -9.29 8.25 -5.33
N LEU A 83 -10.06 7.95 -6.37
CA LEU A 83 -9.75 8.34 -7.75
C LEU A 83 -10.01 9.84 -8.02
N ASP A 84 -10.77 10.52 -7.17
CA ASP A 84 -11.02 11.95 -7.35
C ASP A 84 -9.77 12.81 -7.07
N ALA A 85 -8.80 12.23 -6.36
CA ALA A 85 -7.49 12.84 -6.12
C ALA A 85 -6.41 12.42 -7.15
N VAL A 86 -6.75 11.63 -8.15
CA VAL A 86 -5.82 11.10 -9.16
C VAL A 86 -5.95 11.87 -10.47
N LEU A 87 -4.81 12.24 -11.05
CA LEU A 87 -4.71 12.83 -12.40
C LEU A 87 -4.17 11.76 -13.38
N PRO A 88 -5.05 10.99 -14.04
CA PRO A 88 -4.61 9.89 -14.89
C PRO A 88 -3.70 10.30 -16.04
N GLU A 89 -3.86 11.53 -16.55
CA GLU A 89 -3.02 12.08 -17.62
C GLU A 89 -1.54 12.24 -17.21
N ASN A 90 -1.27 12.34 -15.92
CA ASN A 90 0.09 12.45 -15.37
C ASN A 90 0.71 11.09 -15.02
N MET A 91 -0.05 9.99 -15.15
CA MET A 91 0.40 8.65 -14.83
C MET A 91 0.94 7.94 -16.08
N THR A 92 2.00 7.17 -15.87
CA THR A 92 2.51 6.22 -16.88
C THR A 92 1.53 5.06 -17.08
N ALA A 93 1.66 4.34 -18.19
CA ALA A 93 0.85 3.15 -18.43
C ALA A 93 1.05 2.05 -17.37
N ALA A 94 2.27 1.93 -16.81
CA ALA A 94 2.58 0.97 -15.76
C ALA A 94 1.88 1.33 -14.43
N GLU A 95 1.85 2.61 -14.06
CA GLU A 95 1.17 3.08 -12.85
C GLU A 95 -0.35 2.93 -12.95
N LYS A 96 -0.94 3.27 -14.11
CA LYS A 96 -2.38 3.02 -14.36
C LYS A 96 -2.71 1.53 -14.25
N LYS A 97 -1.89 0.68 -14.88
CA LYS A 97 -2.08 -0.76 -14.81
C LYS A 97 -2.03 -1.25 -13.37
N TYR A 98 -1.04 -0.81 -12.59
CA TYR A 98 -0.90 -1.19 -11.18
C TYR A 98 -2.14 -0.81 -10.36
N LEU A 99 -2.62 0.43 -10.48
CA LEU A 99 -3.80 0.90 -9.76
C LEU A 99 -5.06 0.16 -10.19
N ASN A 100 -5.23 -0.08 -11.49
CA ASN A 100 -6.37 -0.84 -12.02
C ASN A 100 -6.36 -2.30 -11.54
N ASP A 101 -5.19 -2.96 -11.52
CA ASP A 101 -5.04 -4.34 -11.02
C ASP A 101 -5.35 -4.40 -9.50
N TYR A 102 -4.85 -3.43 -8.73
CA TYR A 102 -5.16 -3.31 -7.30
C TYR A 102 -6.67 -3.11 -7.06
N HIS A 103 -7.32 -2.21 -7.78
CA HIS A 103 -8.77 -2.00 -7.67
C HIS A 103 -9.59 -3.23 -8.10
N ALA A 104 -9.12 -3.97 -9.11
CA ALA A 104 -9.75 -5.23 -9.49
C ALA A 104 -9.68 -6.27 -8.36
N LEU A 105 -8.52 -6.38 -7.69
CA LEU A 105 -8.33 -7.24 -6.53
C LEU A 105 -9.22 -6.82 -5.35
N VAL A 106 -9.26 -5.52 -5.02
CA VAL A 106 -10.14 -4.98 -3.97
C VAL A 106 -11.60 -5.34 -4.25
N ARG A 107 -12.06 -5.13 -5.47
CA ARG A 107 -13.43 -5.49 -5.89
C ARG A 107 -13.69 -6.97 -5.75
N GLU A 108 -12.79 -7.81 -6.23
CA GLU A 108 -12.91 -9.27 -6.11
C GLU A 108 -13.06 -9.71 -4.66
N LYS A 109 -12.20 -9.19 -3.78
CA LYS A 109 -12.17 -9.58 -2.37
C LYS A 109 -13.37 -9.08 -1.57
N LEU A 110 -13.88 -7.89 -1.85
CA LEU A 110 -14.94 -7.27 -1.07
C LEU A 110 -16.36 -7.61 -1.59
N SER A 111 -16.53 -7.85 -2.88
CA SER A 111 -17.85 -8.13 -3.49
C SER A 111 -18.68 -9.22 -2.78
N PRO A 112 -18.10 -10.31 -2.25
CA PRO A 112 -18.88 -11.34 -1.56
C PRO A 112 -19.57 -10.87 -0.27
N TYR A 113 -19.19 -9.73 0.28
CA TYR A 113 -19.69 -9.20 1.56
C TYR A 113 -20.67 -8.05 1.39
N PHE A 114 -20.88 -7.57 0.16
CA PHE A 114 -21.65 -6.37 -0.15
C PHE A 114 -23.01 -6.72 -0.75
N ASP A 115 -24.02 -5.92 -0.42
CA ASP A 115 -25.31 -5.97 -1.07
C ASP A 115 -25.28 -5.33 -2.47
N GLU A 116 -26.44 -5.21 -3.13
CA GLU A 116 -26.52 -4.69 -4.49
C GLU A 116 -26.16 -3.20 -4.59
N GLU A 117 -26.54 -2.39 -3.59
CA GLU A 117 -26.25 -0.95 -3.56
C GLU A 117 -24.75 -0.72 -3.28
N GLU A 118 -24.20 -1.41 -2.30
CA GLU A 118 -22.78 -1.39 -1.95
C GLU A 118 -21.91 -1.90 -3.11
N SER A 119 -22.36 -2.93 -3.82
CA SER A 119 -21.65 -3.45 -4.99
C SER A 119 -21.61 -2.44 -6.14
N ARG A 120 -22.67 -1.65 -6.36
CA ARG A 120 -22.65 -0.56 -7.33
C ARG A 120 -21.68 0.54 -6.92
N TRP A 121 -21.68 0.92 -5.64
CA TRP A 121 -20.70 1.86 -5.11
C TRP A 121 -19.26 1.35 -5.28
N LEU A 122 -19.00 0.10 -4.88
CA LEU A 122 -17.67 -0.50 -5.01
C LEU A 122 -17.20 -0.51 -6.47
N ALA A 123 -18.07 -0.88 -7.40
CA ALA A 123 -17.74 -0.84 -8.83
C ALA A 123 -17.40 0.56 -9.34
N HIS A 124 -18.06 1.59 -8.80
CA HIS A 124 -17.76 2.99 -9.13
C HIS A 124 -16.40 3.44 -8.59
N VAL A 125 -16.13 3.20 -7.31
CA VAL A 125 -14.88 3.67 -6.68
C VAL A 125 -13.65 2.87 -7.09
N THR A 126 -13.85 1.67 -7.64
CA THR A 126 -12.78 0.82 -8.18
C THR A 126 -12.77 0.74 -9.71
N ARG A 127 -13.37 1.72 -10.40
CA ARG A 127 -13.36 1.79 -11.87
C ARG A 127 -11.94 1.90 -12.42
N ALA A 128 -11.74 1.43 -13.64
CA ALA A 128 -10.47 1.63 -14.33
C ALA A 128 -10.27 3.09 -14.76
N ILE A 129 -9.01 3.53 -14.82
CA ILE A 129 -8.57 4.85 -15.28
C ILE A 129 -7.62 4.75 -16.47
#